data_8f408f5e2dc63fa576a899866ef55576
#
_entry.id   8f408f5e2dc63fa576a899866ef55576
#
_cell.length_a   1.000
_cell.length_b   1.000
_cell.length_c   1.000
_cell.angle_alpha   90.00
_cell.angle_beta   90.00
_cell.angle_gamma   90.00
#
_symmetry.space_group_name_H-M   'P 1'
#
loop_
_entity.id
_entity.type
_entity.pdbx_description
1 polymer ?
#
loop_
_entity_poly.entity_id
_entity_poly.type
_entity_poly.pdbx_seq_one_letter_code
_entity_poly.pdbx_strand_id
1 'polypeptide(L)'
;MGNLISFMKEVADGLRESGNFGTAHIYRSSLSAILAFHGSDKLPFRKVSQEFLKSFESYLCGRNCSWNTVSTYMRTLRAVYNRAVDRHLAPYVPHHFRYVYTGTRADRKRALDKEDMERLMKELPKQLCQDNKELQRTRGLFFLMFLLRGIPFVDLAYLKKHDIDGNVMTYRRRKTGRLLTVTLVPEAMKLIKRYMNTDPASPYLFSLITSGEGTEAAYKEYQLALRNFNYQFETGFGTDI
;
A
#
# COMPACT_ATOMS: atom_id res chain seq x y z
N MET A 1 29.62 -4.08 18.57
CA MET A 1 28.23 -3.60 18.80
C MET A 1 27.69 -2.99 17.51
N GLY A 2 26.50 -3.40 17.09
CA GLY A 2 25.93 -2.97 15.82
C GLY A 2 25.41 -1.53 15.81
N ASN A 3 25.33 -0.97 14.60
CA ASN A 3 24.72 0.34 14.33
C ASN A 3 23.29 0.12 13.76
N LEU A 4 22.27 0.72 14.38
CA LEU A 4 20.87 0.61 13.96
C LEU A 4 20.68 1.05 12.51
N ILE A 5 21.28 2.19 12.11
CA ILE A 5 21.07 2.79 10.78
C ILE A 5 21.59 1.86 9.68
N SER A 6 22.84 1.38 9.80
CA SER A 6 23.43 0.47 8.81
C SER A 6 22.69 -0.87 8.76
N PHE A 7 22.30 -1.42 9.92
CA PHE A 7 21.56 -2.66 9.98
C PHE A 7 20.15 -2.55 9.40
N MET A 8 19.46 -1.44 9.67
CA MET A 8 18.14 -1.18 9.11
C MET A 8 18.19 -1.01 7.58
N LYS A 9 19.27 -0.40 7.07
CA LYS A 9 19.53 -0.31 5.62
C LYS A 9 19.74 -1.70 5.01
N GLU A 10 20.59 -2.53 5.62
CA GLU A 10 20.82 -3.92 5.21
C GLU A 10 19.50 -4.72 5.12
N VAL A 11 18.67 -4.63 6.18
CA VAL A 11 17.37 -5.31 6.20
C VAL A 11 16.44 -4.79 5.11
N ALA A 12 16.40 -3.48 4.86
CA ALA A 12 15.57 -2.90 3.81
C ALA A 12 16.03 -3.32 2.40
N ASP A 13 17.33 -3.40 2.19
CA ASP A 13 17.93 -3.84 0.92
C ASP A 13 17.66 -5.33 0.68
N GLY A 14 17.82 -6.20 1.68
CA GLY A 14 17.45 -7.61 1.57
C GLY A 14 15.97 -7.86 1.31
N LEU A 15 15.09 -7.03 1.87
CA LEU A 15 13.65 -7.07 1.56
C LEU A 15 13.38 -6.68 0.10
N ARG A 16 14.11 -5.72 -0.44
CA ARG A 16 14.00 -5.32 -1.84
C ARG A 16 14.50 -6.42 -2.78
N GLU A 17 15.67 -7.01 -2.50
CA GLU A 17 16.25 -8.11 -3.26
C GLU A 17 15.33 -9.34 -3.30
N SER A 18 14.61 -9.61 -2.20
CA SER A 18 13.60 -10.68 -2.12
C SER A 18 12.23 -10.31 -2.74
N GLY A 19 12.11 -9.17 -3.44
CA GLY A 19 10.88 -8.74 -4.10
C GLY A 19 9.81 -8.16 -3.16
N ASN A 20 10.12 -7.99 -1.86
CA ASN A 20 9.20 -7.42 -0.88
C ASN A 20 9.21 -5.88 -0.90
N PHE A 21 9.02 -5.28 -2.07
CA PHE A 21 9.19 -3.83 -2.32
C PHE A 21 8.32 -2.95 -1.41
N GLY A 22 7.07 -3.35 -1.14
CA GLY A 22 6.18 -2.59 -0.25
C GLY A 22 6.71 -2.53 1.18
N THR A 23 7.19 -3.65 1.71
CA THR A 23 7.80 -3.70 3.03
C THR A 23 9.14 -2.95 3.06
N ALA A 24 9.98 -3.12 2.05
CA ALA A 24 11.23 -2.39 1.90
C ALA A 24 11.01 -0.87 1.88
N HIS A 25 9.97 -0.40 1.19
CA HIS A 25 9.59 1.02 1.19
C HIS A 25 9.26 1.54 2.59
N ILE A 26 8.46 0.79 3.38
CA ILE A 26 8.14 1.15 4.77
C ILE A 26 9.40 1.23 5.62
N TYR A 27 10.32 0.26 5.49
CA TYR A 27 11.58 0.26 6.24
C TYR A 27 12.45 1.46 5.88
N ARG A 28 12.56 1.81 4.60
CA ARG A 28 13.29 2.99 4.15
C ARG A 28 12.66 4.29 4.62
N SER A 29 11.33 4.42 4.59
CA SER A 29 10.62 5.58 5.12
C SER A 29 10.84 5.74 6.62
N SER A 30 10.78 4.64 7.38
CA SER A 30 11.08 4.64 8.82
C SER A 30 12.54 5.01 9.09
N LEU A 31 13.48 4.50 8.29
CA LEU A 31 14.90 4.85 8.37
C LEU A 31 15.14 6.34 8.11
N SER A 32 14.51 6.90 7.08
CA SER A 32 14.60 8.33 6.77
C SER A 32 14.08 9.20 7.91
N ALA A 33 12.98 8.78 8.56
CA ALA A 33 12.44 9.49 9.71
C ALA A 33 13.38 9.44 10.91
N ILE A 34 14.03 8.28 11.18
CA ILE A 34 15.02 8.13 12.26
C ILE A 34 16.26 8.99 11.98
N LEU A 35 16.74 9.00 10.73
CA LEU A 35 17.89 9.84 10.33
C LEU A 35 17.58 11.32 10.52
N ALA A 36 16.38 11.77 10.12
CA ALA A 36 15.95 13.15 10.30
C ALA A 36 15.82 13.55 11.79
N PHE A 37 15.40 12.62 12.64
CA PHE A 37 15.31 12.83 14.08
C PHE A 37 16.68 12.84 14.76
N HIS A 38 17.53 11.85 14.44
CA HIS A 38 18.81 11.66 15.13
C HIS A 38 19.93 12.56 14.59
N GLY A 39 19.84 12.99 13.32
CA GLY A 39 20.82 13.88 12.69
C GLY A 39 22.16 13.22 12.35
N SER A 40 22.29 11.88 12.50
CA SER A 40 23.54 11.16 12.26
C SER A 40 23.28 9.73 11.78
N ASP A 41 24.19 9.21 10.96
CA ASP A 41 24.21 7.82 10.51
C ASP A 41 24.82 6.85 11.55
N LYS A 42 25.32 7.37 12.67
CA LYS A 42 25.95 6.61 13.76
C LYS A 42 25.03 6.52 14.98
N LEU A 43 24.13 5.53 14.98
CA LEU A 43 23.24 5.24 16.10
C LEU A 43 23.49 3.81 16.62
N PRO A 44 24.38 3.63 17.64
CA PRO A 44 24.57 2.32 18.26
C PRO A 44 23.28 1.82 18.90
N PHE A 45 23.00 0.50 18.84
CA PHE A 45 21.80 -0.09 19.43
C PHE A 45 21.64 0.23 20.94
N ARG A 46 22.73 0.34 21.68
CA ARG A 46 22.70 0.71 23.11
C ARG A 46 22.11 2.11 23.39
N LYS A 47 22.11 3.01 22.39
CA LYS A 47 21.52 4.35 22.51
C LYS A 47 20.03 4.36 22.18
N VAL A 48 19.50 3.26 21.63
CA VAL A 48 18.05 3.11 21.36
C VAL A 48 17.38 2.70 22.68
N SER A 49 17.33 3.61 23.65
CA SER A 49 16.68 3.40 24.96
C SER A 49 15.15 3.63 24.86
N GLN A 50 14.44 3.37 25.96
CA GLN A 50 13.00 3.71 26.04
C GLN A 50 12.78 5.22 25.93
N GLU A 51 13.68 6.04 26.48
CA GLU A 51 13.65 7.49 26.37
C GLU A 51 13.87 7.94 24.91
N PHE A 52 14.81 7.31 24.19
CA PHE A 52 15.01 7.56 22.76
C PHE A 52 13.75 7.26 21.97
N LEU A 53 13.12 6.10 22.21
CA LEU A 53 11.89 5.69 21.54
C LEU A 53 10.74 6.67 21.80
N LYS A 54 10.60 7.15 23.05
CA LYS A 54 9.57 8.12 23.43
C LYS A 54 9.82 9.49 22.81
N SER A 55 11.07 9.94 22.78
CA SER A 55 11.46 11.19 22.12
C SER A 55 11.22 11.13 20.60
N PHE A 56 11.50 9.98 19.98
CA PHE A 56 11.21 9.78 18.55
C PHE A 56 9.69 9.77 18.26
N GLU A 57 8.89 9.15 19.13
CA GLU A 57 7.41 9.23 19.05
C GLU A 57 6.93 10.67 19.11
N SER A 58 7.41 11.45 20.09
CA SER A 58 7.06 12.88 20.27
C SER A 58 7.48 13.70 19.04
N TYR A 59 8.66 13.44 18.49
CA TYR A 59 9.13 14.07 17.24
C TYR A 59 8.18 13.80 16.06
N LEU A 60 7.75 12.54 15.88
CA LEU A 60 6.81 12.19 14.81
C LEU A 60 5.45 12.88 14.98
N CYS A 61 4.94 12.93 16.22
CA CYS A 61 3.71 13.66 16.54
C CYS A 61 3.86 15.16 16.26
N GLY A 62 4.97 15.77 16.62
CA GLY A 62 5.28 17.18 16.35
C GLY A 62 5.39 17.50 14.84
N ARG A 63 5.65 16.51 14.02
CA ARG A 63 5.60 16.60 12.54
C ARG A 63 4.21 16.30 11.95
N ASN A 64 3.17 16.30 12.76
CA ASN A 64 1.80 15.98 12.35
C ASN A 64 1.62 14.60 11.68
N CYS A 65 2.48 13.61 12.02
CA CYS A 65 2.29 12.26 11.58
C CYS A 65 1.01 11.68 12.20
N SER A 66 0.19 11.00 11.40
CA SER A 66 -0.95 10.26 11.94
C SER A 66 -0.49 9.17 12.92
N TRP A 67 -1.34 8.81 13.90
CA TRP A 67 -1.02 7.74 14.85
C TRP A 67 -0.75 6.39 14.17
N ASN A 68 -1.38 6.12 13.02
CA ASN A 68 -1.09 4.93 12.25
C ASN A 68 0.30 4.97 11.58
N THR A 69 0.79 6.16 11.19
CA THR A 69 2.16 6.36 10.70
C THR A 69 3.16 6.17 11.84
N VAL A 70 2.91 6.79 13.00
CA VAL A 70 3.74 6.62 14.21
C VAL A 70 3.85 5.14 14.57
N SER A 71 2.71 4.43 14.66
CA SER A 71 2.67 2.99 14.94
C SER A 71 3.46 2.18 13.91
N THR A 72 3.33 2.51 12.63
CA THR A 72 4.06 1.81 11.56
C THR A 72 5.56 1.93 11.75
N TYR A 73 6.05 3.13 12.04
CA TYR A 73 7.49 3.37 12.27
C TYR A 73 7.99 2.69 13.55
N MET A 74 7.22 2.75 14.64
CA MET A 74 7.58 2.07 15.89
C MET A 74 7.59 0.54 15.73
N ARG A 75 6.61 -0.03 15.03
CA ARG A 75 6.57 -1.47 14.74
C ARG A 75 7.72 -1.92 13.83
N THR A 76 8.07 -1.10 12.85
CA THR A 76 9.24 -1.36 11.98
C THR A 76 10.52 -1.33 12.78
N LEU A 77 10.71 -0.31 13.63
CA LEU A 77 11.88 -0.21 14.50
C LEU A 77 11.97 -1.37 15.48
N ARG A 78 10.85 -1.80 16.07
CA ARG A 78 10.78 -3.00 16.93
C ARG A 78 11.20 -4.26 16.17
N ALA A 79 10.73 -4.43 14.94
CA ALA A 79 11.08 -5.60 14.12
C ALA A 79 12.59 -5.62 13.80
N VAL A 80 13.17 -4.47 13.48
CA VAL A 80 14.62 -4.33 13.25
C VAL A 80 15.41 -4.61 14.51
N TYR A 81 14.98 -4.03 15.66
CA TYR A 81 15.65 -4.21 16.93
C TYR A 81 15.66 -5.68 17.36
N ASN A 82 14.52 -6.37 17.27
CA ASN A 82 14.42 -7.80 17.61
C ASN A 82 15.34 -8.65 16.71
N ARG A 83 15.36 -8.39 15.38
CA ARG A 83 16.30 -9.07 14.48
C ARG A 83 17.76 -8.83 14.84
N ALA A 84 18.10 -7.62 15.34
CA ALA A 84 19.44 -7.33 15.80
C ALA A 84 19.78 -8.05 17.11
N VAL A 85 18.82 -8.22 18.02
CA VAL A 85 18.98 -9.05 19.23
C VAL A 85 19.23 -10.51 18.85
N ASP A 86 18.44 -11.08 17.92
CA ASP A 86 18.59 -12.46 17.44
C ASP A 86 19.98 -12.69 16.79
N ARG A 87 20.56 -11.65 16.20
CA ARG A 87 21.93 -11.67 15.62
C ARG A 87 23.03 -11.24 16.59
N HIS A 88 22.74 -11.07 17.88
CA HIS A 88 23.68 -10.61 18.92
C HIS A 88 24.34 -9.25 18.64
N LEU A 89 23.69 -8.40 17.83
CA LEU A 89 24.13 -7.03 17.51
C LEU A 89 23.58 -5.99 18.48
N ALA A 90 22.45 -6.31 19.15
CA ALA A 90 21.77 -5.46 20.13
C ALA A 90 21.56 -6.23 21.44
N PRO A 91 21.57 -5.53 22.61
CA PRO A 91 21.21 -6.16 23.88
C PRO A 91 19.70 -6.49 23.92
N TYR A 92 19.33 -7.60 24.54
CA TYR A 92 17.95 -7.86 24.88
C TYR A 92 17.49 -6.97 26.02
N VAL A 93 16.41 -6.22 25.83
CA VAL A 93 15.77 -5.38 26.85
C VAL A 93 14.30 -5.81 26.99
N PRO A 94 13.88 -6.33 28.18
CA PRO A 94 12.49 -6.70 28.41
C PRO A 94 11.55 -5.50 28.20
N HIS A 95 10.44 -5.76 27.51
CA HIS A 95 9.39 -4.74 27.28
C HIS A 95 9.88 -3.42 26.67
N HIS A 96 10.92 -3.46 25.85
CA HIS A 96 11.61 -2.29 25.32
C HIS A 96 10.69 -1.26 24.61
N PHE A 97 9.66 -1.72 23.90
CA PHE A 97 8.69 -0.90 23.17
C PHE A 97 7.35 -0.72 23.90
N ARG A 98 7.28 -1.00 25.22
CA ARG A 98 6.02 -0.98 25.99
C ARG A 98 5.37 0.40 26.04
N TYR A 99 6.17 1.47 26.11
CA TYR A 99 5.69 2.82 26.36
C TYR A 99 5.50 3.67 25.09
N VAL A 100 5.65 3.09 23.90
CA VAL A 100 5.41 3.75 22.63
C VAL A 100 4.22 3.14 21.91
N TYR A 101 3.57 3.95 21.09
CA TYR A 101 2.36 3.52 20.41
C TYR A 101 2.66 2.56 19.24
N THR A 102 2.15 1.36 19.34
CA THR A 102 2.27 0.31 18.31
C THR A 102 0.92 -0.28 17.91
N GLY A 103 -0.18 0.36 18.32
CA GLY A 103 -1.57 -0.03 18.02
C GLY A 103 -2.04 0.42 16.64
N THR A 104 -3.33 0.26 16.39
CA THR A 104 -4.04 0.81 15.23
C THR A 104 -5.21 1.64 15.71
N ARG A 105 -5.40 2.82 15.12
CA ARG A 105 -6.59 3.66 15.34
C ARG A 105 -7.39 3.72 14.06
N ALA A 106 -8.69 3.46 14.17
CA ALA A 106 -9.65 3.70 13.11
C ALA A 106 -10.22 5.12 13.30
N ASP A 107 -9.44 6.12 12.89
CA ASP A 107 -9.80 7.53 13.12
C ASP A 107 -10.97 7.99 12.24
N ARG A 108 -11.25 7.30 11.13
CA ARG A 108 -12.38 7.56 10.24
C ARG A 108 -12.94 6.27 9.67
N LYS A 109 -14.28 6.16 9.63
CA LYS A 109 -14.93 5.19 8.74
C LYS A 109 -14.73 5.68 7.30
N ARG A 110 -14.06 4.89 6.48
CA ARG A 110 -13.88 5.15 5.04
C ARG A 110 -14.82 4.30 4.19
N ALA A 111 -15.82 3.71 4.80
CA ALA A 111 -16.85 2.98 4.07
C ALA A 111 -17.83 4.00 3.50
N LEU A 112 -18.02 3.94 2.19
CA LEU A 112 -19.07 4.70 1.50
C LEU A 112 -20.43 4.20 1.98
N ASP A 113 -21.34 5.12 2.23
CA ASP A 113 -22.72 4.76 2.50
C ASP A 113 -23.51 4.50 1.20
N LYS A 114 -24.79 4.19 1.34
CA LYS A 114 -25.64 3.89 0.18
C LYS A 114 -25.81 5.11 -0.70
N GLU A 115 -25.92 6.30 -0.13
CA GLU A 115 -26.13 7.55 -0.85
C GLU A 115 -24.89 7.93 -1.66
N ASP A 116 -23.70 7.77 -1.08
CA ASP A 116 -22.43 7.98 -1.76
C ASP A 116 -22.26 7.01 -2.93
N MET A 117 -22.62 5.73 -2.72
CA MET A 117 -22.62 4.74 -3.80
C MET A 117 -23.62 5.10 -4.90
N GLU A 118 -24.83 5.56 -4.57
CA GLU A 118 -25.81 5.99 -5.57
C GLU A 118 -25.33 7.23 -6.33
N ARG A 119 -24.66 8.20 -5.68
CA ARG A 119 -24.04 9.35 -6.35
C ARG A 119 -22.95 8.92 -7.35
N LEU A 120 -22.08 8.00 -6.92
CA LEU A 120 -21.06 7.43 -7.80
C LEU A 120 -21.66 6.63 -8.95
N MET A 121 -22.83 6.01 -8.75
CA MET A 121 -23.57 5.26 -9.78
C MET A 121 -24.27 6.16 -10.77
N LYS A 122 -24.73 7.36 -10.36
CA LYS A 122 -25.35 8.30 -11.30
C LYS A 122 -24.34 8.71 -12.35
N GLU A 123 -24.77 8.81 -13.59
CA GLU A 123 -23.93 9.29 -14.67
C GLU A 123 -23.43 10.70 -14.33
N LEU A 124 -22.11 10.90 -14.42
CA LEU A 124 -21.55 12.23 -14.41
C LEU A 124 -22.24 13.07 -15.49
N PRO A 125 -22.52 14.37 -15.26
CA PRO A 125 -23.06 15.24 -16.30
C PRO A 125 -22.31 15.05 -17.60
N LYS A 126 -23.01 14.90 -18.73
CA LYS A 126 -22.40 14.62 -20.05
C LYS A 126 -21.22 15.56 -20.38
N GLN A 127 -21.26 16.78 -19.87
CA GLN A 127 -20.23 17.79 -20.02
C GLN A 127 -18.91 17.45 -19.29
N LEU A 128 -18.97 16.83 -18.11
CA LEU A 128 -17.78 16.36 -17.36
C LEU A 128 -17.26 15.01 -17.92
N CYS A 129 -18.15 14.25 -18.58
CA CYS A 129 -17.80 12.95 -19.14
C CYS A 129 -17.13 13.02 -20.51
N GLN A 130 -17.43 14.03 -21.33
CA GLN A 130 -16.89 14.11 -22.70
C GLN A 130 -15.41 14.48 -22.71
N ASP A 131 -14.92 15.22 -21.70
CA ASP A 131 -13.57 15.76 -21.68
C ASP A 131 -12.55 14.99 -20.83
N ASN A 132 -12.98 14.04 -19.97
CA ASN A 132 -12.06 13.34 -19.07
C ASN A 132 -12.19 11.81 -19.11
N LYS A 133 -11.52 11.19 -20.10
CA LYS A 133 -11.46 9.73 -20.27
C LYS A 133 -10.86 9.01 -19.05
N GLU A 134 -9.89 9.63 -18.38
CA GLU A 134 -9.23 9.07 -17.19
C GLU A 134 -10.18 9.01 -15.99
N LEU A 135 -10.99 10.05 -15.78
CA LEU A 135 -12.00 10.04 -14.73
C LEU A 135 -13.05 8.95 -14.95
N GLN A 136 -13.51 8.78 -16.21
CA GLN A 136 -14.43 7.69 -16.57
C GLN A 136 -13.82 6.31 -16.32
N ARG A 137 -12.55 6.13 -16.66
CA ARG A 137 -11.82 4.90 -16.41
C ARG A 137 -11.68 4.62 -14.92
N THR A 138 -11.27 5.63 -14.13
CA THR A 138 -11.13 5.54 -12.69
C THR A 138 -12.44 5.13 -12.02
N ARG A 139 -13.54 5.78 -12.40
CA ARG A 139 -14.89 5.42 -11.95
C ARG A 139 -15.25 3.98 -12.32
N GLY A 140 -15.05 3.60 -13.58
CA GLY A 140 -15.36 2.24 -14.03
C GLY A 140 -14.55 1.17 -13.29
N LEU A 141 -13.26 1.42 -13.03
CA LEU A 141 -12.42 0.53 -12.25
C LEU A 141 -12.87 0.47 -10.77
N PHE A 142 -13.28 1.61 -10.19
CA PHE A 142 -13.84 1.63 -8.84
C PHE A 142 -15.10 0.75 -8.72
N PHE A 143 -16.06 0.89 -9.65
CA PHE A 143 -17.24 0.02 -9.69
C PHE A 143 -16.88 -1.43 -9.90
N LEU A 144 -15.93 -1.70 -10.77
CA LEU A 144 -15.45 -3.04 -10.99
C LEU A 144 -14.88 -3.63 -9.68
N MET A 145 -14.08 -2.86 -8.93
CA MET A 145 -13.58 -3.31 -7.63
C MET A 145 -14.72 -3.67 -6.68
N PHE A 146 -15.79 -2.89 -6.65
CA PHE A 146 -16.97 -3.19 -5.85
C PHE A 146 -17.69 -4.46 -6.32
N LEU A 147 -17.97 -4.61 -7.62
CA LEU A 147 -18.62 -5.78 -8.21
C LEU A 147 -17.78 -7.06 -8.03
N LEU A 148 -16.46 -6.92 -7.94
CA LEU A 148 -15.52 -8.01 -7.65
C LEU A 148 -15.35 -8.25 -6.14
N ARG A 149 -16.38 -7.92 -5.34
CA ARG A 149 -16.44 -8.13 -3.89
C ARG A 149 -15.36 -7.42 -3.09
N GLY A 150 -15.02 -6.20 -3.49
CA GLY A 150 -14.03 -5.36 -2.83
C GLY A 150 -12.60 -5.81 -3.09
N ILE A 151 -12.28 -6.19 -4.31
CA ILE A 151 -10.90 -6.48 -4.69
C ILE A 151 -10.01 -5.26 -4.43
N PRO A 152 -8.88 -5.38 -3.72
CA PRO A 152 -7.97 -4.27 -3.56
C PRO A 152 -7.37 -3.81 -4.89
N PHE A 153 -7.07 -2.52 -5.03
CA PHE A 153 -6.47 -1.98 -6.25
C PHE A 153 -5.16 -2.69 -6.65
N VAL A 154 -4.35 -3.10 -5.68
CA VAL A 154 -3.13 -3.88 -5.97
C VAL A 154 -3.45 -5.21 -6.64
N ASP A 155 -4.47 -5.92 -6.18
CA ASP A 155 -4.85 -7.20 -6.78
C ASP A 155 -5.46 -6.96 -8.18
N LEU A 156 -6.30 -5.93 -8.34
CA LEU A 156 -6.85 -5.52 -9.63
C LEU A 156 -5.74 -5.18 -10.65
N ALA A 157 -4.72 -4.44 -10.24
CA ALA A 157 -3.63 -4.02 -11.10
C ALA A 157 -2.79 -5.19 -11.65
N TYR A 158 -2.67 -6.27 -10.87
CA TYR A 158 -1.91 -7.46 -11.23
C TYR A 158 -2.76 -8.61 -11.79
N LEU A 159 -4.10 -8.43 -11.94
CA LEU A 159 -4.94 -9.44 -12.61
C LEU A 159 -4.42 -9.76 -14.01
N LYS A 160 -4.44 -11.03 -14.33
CA LYS A 160 -4.01 -11.54 -15.65
C LYS A 160 -5.23 -11.93 -16.50
N LYS A 161 -5.06 -11.93 -17.81
CA LYS A 161 -6.12 -12.33 -18.74
C LYS A 161 -6.60 -13.76 -18.49
N HIS A 162 -5.69 -14.66 -18.12
CA HIS A 162 -6.01 -16.06 -17.83
C HIS A 162 -6.65 -16.30 -16.45
N ASP A 163 -6.73 -15.26 -15.58
CA ASP A 163 -7.45 -15.39 -14.31
C ASP A 163 -8.97 -15.46 -14.50
N ILE A 164 -9.47 -15.22 -15.73
CA ILE A 164 -10.89 -15.30 -16.09
C ILE A 164 -11.12 -16.50 -17.00
N ASP A 165 -12.04 -17.35 -16.57
CA ASP A 165 -12.57 -18.48 -17.35
C ASP A 165 -14.11 -18.39 -17.36
N GLY A 166 -14.66 -18.10 -18.53
CA GLY A 166 -16.10 -17.86 -18.70
C GLY A 166 -16.60 -16.70 -17.84
N ASN A 167 -17.44 -17.00 -16.87
CA ASN A 167 -17.97 -16.04 -15.90
C ASN A 167 -17.35 -16.17 -14.51
N VAL A 168 -16.21 -16.85 -14.38
CA VAL A 168 -15.52 -17.06 -13.12
C VAL A 168 -14.14 -16.43 -13.19
N MET A 169 -13.79 -15.66 -12.17
CA MET A 169 -12.46 -15.11 -11.97
C MET A 169 -11.79 -15.78 -10.77
N THR A 170 -10.58 -16.30 -10.95
CA THR A 170 -9.80 -16.94 -9.89
C THR A 170 -8.42 -16.31 -9.82
N TYR A 171 -8.07 -15.69 -8.68
CA TYR A 171 -6.80 -15.02 -8.49
C TYR A 171 -6.22 -15.25 -7.09
N ARG A 172 -4.90 -15.05 -6.93
CA ARG A 172 -4.24 -15.08 -5.62
C ARG A 172 -4.12 -13.68 -5.05
N ARG A 173 -4.67 -13.49 -3.84
CA ARG A 173 -4.53 -12.23 -3.11
C ARG A 173 -3.07 -11.95 -2.78
N ARG A 174 -2.52 -10.86 -3.28
CA ARG A 174 -1.10 -10.51 -3.14
C ARG A 174 -0.64 -10.38 -1.67
N LYS A 175 -1.48 -9.84 -0.81
CA LYS A 175 -1.15 -9.64 0.61
C LYS A 175 -1.03 -10.95 1.40
N THR A 176 -1.80 -11.97 1.07
CA THR A 176 -1.95 -13.19 1.90
C THR A 176 -1.67 -14.49 1.15
N GLY A 177 -1.49 -14.45 -0.17
CA GLY A 177 -1.33 -15.63 -1.02
C GLY A 177 -2.59 -16.50 -1.14
N ARG A 178 -3.72 -16.09 -0.53
CA ARG A 178 -4.97 -16.87 -0.55
C ARG A 178 -5.57 -16.85 -1.95
N LEU A 179 -5.97 -18.03 -2.45
CA LEU A 179 -6.74 -18.15 -3.68
C LEU A 179 -8.18 -17.69 -3.41
N LEU A 180 -8.69 -16.85 -4.28
CA LEU A 180 -10.06 -16.32 -4.23
C LEU A 180 -10.73 -16.57 -5.58
N THR A 181 -12.01 -16.96 -5.52
CA THR A 181 -12.85 -17.18 -6.70
C THR A 181 -14.07 -16.27 -6.61
N VAL A 182 -14.36 -15.57 -7.69
CA VAL A 182 -15.48 -14.62 -7.80
C VAL A 182 -16.28 -14.94 -9.05
N THR A 183 -17.59 -15.18 -8.90
CA THR A 183 -18.51 -15.26 -10.05
C THR A 183 -18.77 -13.84 -10.55
N LEU A 184 -18.54 -13.64 -11.84
CA LEU A 184 -18.67 -12.34 -12.49
C LEU A 184 -20.14 -12.11 -12.89
N VAL A 185 -20.71 -11.03 -12.38
CA VAL A 185 -22.04 -10.56 -12.82
C VAL A 185 -21.95 -9.90 -14.21
N PRO A 186 -23.06 -9.85 -14.99
CA PRO A 186 -23.04 -9.27 -16.33
C PRO A 186 -22.47 -7.85 -16.39
N GLU A 187 -22.71 -7.03 -15.37
CA GLU A 187 -22.21 -5.65 -15.25
C GLU A 187 -20.67 -5.64 -15.11
N ALA A 188 -20.12 -6.54 -14.31
CA ALA A 188 -18.66 -6.69 -14.18
C ALA A 188 -18.03 -7.11 -15.52
N MET A 189 -18.66 -8.05 -16.24
CA MET A 189 -18.19 -8.48 -17.55
C MET A 189 -18.21 -7.34 -18.59
N LYS A 190 -19.24 -6.47 -18.57
CA LYS A 190 -19.28 -5.27 -19.42
C LYS A 190 -18.13 -4.32 -19.14
N LEU A 191 -17.83 -4.05 -17.85
CA LEU A 191 -16.73 -3.18 -17.44
C LEU A 191 -15.36 -3.78 -17.79
N ILE A 192 -15.19 -5.08 -17.57
CA ILE A 192 -13.97 -5.80 -17.96
C ILE A 192 -13.74 -5.63 -19.47
N LYS A 193 -14.73 -5.96 -20.29
CA LYS A 193 -14.63 -5.81 -21.75
C LYS A 193 -14.32 -4.38 -22.20
N ARG A 194 -14.86 -3.38 -21.48
CA ARG A 194 -14.64 -1.96 -21.81
C ARG A 194 -13.23 -1.48 -21.50
N TYR A 195 -12.62 -1.98 -20.40
CA TYR A 195 -11.34 -1.45 -19.89
C TYR A 195 -10.18 -2.45 -20.02
N MET A 196 -10.44 -3.66 -20.53
CA MET A 196 -9.40 -4.67 -20.69
C MET A 196 -8.27 -4.20 -21.59
N ASN A 197 -7.10 -4.71 -21.31
CA ASN A 197 -5.91 -4.48 -22.12
C ASN A 197 -6.02 -5.23 -23.45
N THR A 198 -5.98 -4.49 -24.54
CA THR A 198 -6.08 -5.03 -25.90
C THR A 198 -4.74 -5.50 -26.47
N ASP A 199 -3.62 -5.19 -25.83
CA ASP A 199 -2.31 -5.67 -26.26
C ASP A 199 -2.21 -7.19 -26.04
N PRO A 200 -2.08 -8.01 -27.11
CA PRO A 200 -2.01 -9.47 -26.99
C PRO A 200 -0.73 -9.93 -26.30
N ALA A 201 0.36 -9.15 -26.36
CA ALA A 201 1.63 -9.49 -25.72
C ALA A 201 1.61 -9.27 -24.20
N SER A 202 0.71 -8.45 -23.71
CA SER A 202 0.59 -8.19 -22.26
C SER A 202 -0.20 -9.29 -21.56
N PRO A 203 0.33 -9.90 -20.49
CA PRO A 203 -0.41 -10.88 -19.70
C PRO A 203 -1.51 -10.24 -18.84
N TYR A 204 -1.41 -8.94 -18.54
CA TYR A 204 -2.28 -8.25 -17.59
C TYR A 204 -3.66 -7.96 -18.17
N LEU A 205 -4.68 -8.12 -17.33
CA LEU A 205 -6.07 -7.88 -17.72
C LEU A 205 -6.33 -6.39 -18.01
N PHE A 206 -5.69 -5.50 -17.26
CA PHE A 206 -5.77 -4.06 -17.42
C PHE A 206 -4.39 -3.47 -17.71
N SER A 207 -4.32 -2.40 -18.50
CA SER A 207 -3.08 -1.67 -18.80
C SER A 207 -2.69 -0.71 -17.66
N LEU A 208 -2.57 -1.26 -16.43
CA LEU A 208 -2.12 -0.53 -15.24
C LEU A 208 -0.64 -0.77 -14.96
N ILE A 209 -0.13 -1.91 -15.42
CA ILE A 209 1.25 -2.36 -15.32
C ILE A 209 1.66 -2.93 -16.68
N THR A 210 2.92 -2.72 -17.04
CA THR A 210 3.52 -3.26 -18.27
C THR A 210 4.72 -4.15 -17.98
N SER A 211 5.46 -3.84 -16.92
CA SER A 211 6.66 -4.60 -16.52
C SER A 211 6.31 -5.96 -15.93
N GLY A 212 7.26 -6.89 -16.02
CA GLY A 212 7.10 -8.25 -15.51
C GLY A 212 6.82 -8.29 -14.00
N GLU A 213 5.92 -9.18 -13.59
CA GLU A 213 5.59 -9.39 -12.17
C GLU A 213 6.83 -9.76 -11.34
N GLY A 214 6.90 -9.27 -10.10
CA GLY A 214 8.03 -9.49 -9.22
C GLY A 214 9.20 -8.54 -9.43
N THR A 215 9.13 -7.63 -10.41
CA THR A 215 10.15 -6.61 -10.64
C THR A 215 9.87 -5.31 -9.88
N GLU A 216 10.93 -4.56 -9.59
CA GLU A 216 10.78 -3.22 -9.00
C GLU A 216 10.10 -2.25 -9.97
N ALA A 217 10.27 -2.43 -11.27
CA ALA A 217 9.60 -1.65 -12.30
C ALA A 217 8.08 -1.81 -12.20
N ALA A 218 7.58 -3.05 -12.16
CA ALA A 218 6.15 -3.32 -11.98
C ALA A 218 5.60 -2.72 -10.66
N TYR A 219 6.40 -2.77 -9.58
CA TYR A 219 6.00 -2.14 -8.32
C TYR A 219 5.89 -0.62 -8.43
N LYS A 220 6.82 0.04 -9.12
CA LYS A 220 6.77 1.51 -9.35
C LYS A 220 5.59 1.90 -10.24
N GLU A 221 5.34 1.15 -11.31
CA GLU A 221 4.18 1.34 -12.18
C GLU A 221 2.87 1.21 -11.40
N TYR A 222 2.73 0.16 -10.59
CA TYR A 222 1.58 0.00 -9.70
C TYR A 222 1.41 1.19 -8.75
N GLN A 223 2.49 1.67 -8.12
CA GLN A 223 2.40 2.83 -7.21
C GLN A 223 1.97 4.11 -7.95
N LEU A 224 2.46 4.31 -9.16
CA LEU A 224 2.05 5.43 -10.00
C LEU A 224 0.57 5.32 -10.40
N ALA A 225 0.15 4.12 -10.84
CA ALA A 225 -1.25 3.86 -11.18
C ALA A 225 -2.20 4.10 -10.00
N LEU A 226 -1.82 3.64 -8.79
CA LEU A 226 -2.61 3.88 -7.57
C LEU A 226 -2.68 5.37 -7.21
N ARG A 227 -1.58 6.10 -7.34
CA ARG A 227 -1.55 7.56 -7.08
C ARG A 227 -2.47 8.29 -8.04
N ASN A 228 -2.38 7.97 -9.34
CA ASN A 228 -3.24 8.58 -10.36
C ASN A 228 -4.71 8.22 -10.12
N PHE A 229 -5.01 6.96 -9.78
CA PHE A 229 -6.37 6.52 -9.45
C PHE A 229 -6.95 7.33 -8.28
N ASN A 230 -6.21 7.47 -7.18
CA ASN A 230 -6.67 8.25 -6.01
C ASN A 230 -6.84 9.72 -6.37
N TYR A 231 -5.88 10.33 -7.09
CA TYR A 231 -5.97 11.72 -7.52
C TYR A 231 -7.20 11.99 -8.38
N GLN A 232 -7.47 11.15 -9.39
CA GLN A 232 -8.65 11.27 -10.24
C GLN A 232 -9.94 11.06 -9.44
N PHE A 233 -9.93 10.16 -8.47
CA PHE A 233 -11.08 9.90 -7.60
C PHE A 233 -11.38 11.12 -6.70
N GLU A 234 -10.38 11.65 -6.01
CA GLU A 234 -10.50 12.82 -5.14
C GLU A 234 -10.93 14.08 -5.90
N THR A 235 -10.34 14.35 -7.09
CA THR A 235 -10.65 15.54 -7.90
C THR A 235 -11.99 15.44 -8.60
N GLY A 236 -12.42 14.24 -8.98
CA GLY A 236 -13.65 14.02 -9.74
C GLY A 236 -14.91 13.85 -8.89
N PHE A 237 -14.75 13.36 -7.66
CA PHE A 237 -15.90 13.05 -6.78
C PHE A 237 -15.93 13.85 -5.47
N GLY A 238 -14.90 14.71 -5.25
CA GLY A 238 -14.77 15.53 -4.03
C GLY A 238 -14.07 14.76 -2.89
N THR A 239 -13.55 15.55 -1.94
CA THR A 239 -12.88 15.01 -0.73
C THR A 239 -13.86 14.59 0.36
N ASP A 240 -15.15 14.76 0.14
CA ASP A 240 -16.22 14.50 1.12
C ASP A 240 -16.82 13.09 0.98
N ILE A 241 -16.18 12.23 0.20
CA ILE A 241 -16.53 10.81 0.06
C ILE A 241 -15.53 9.92 0.78
#